data_2f5b81eaeb281966a9ae54a8df83c9a8
#
_entry.id   2f5b81eaeb281966a9ae54a8df83c9a8
#
_cell.length_a   1.000
_cell.length_b   1.000
_cell.length_c   1.000
_cell.angle_alpha   90.00
_cell.angle_beta   90.00
_cell.angle_gamma   90.00
#
_symmetry.space_group_name_H-M   'P 1'
#
loop_
_entity.id
_entity.type
_entity.pdbx_description
1 polymer ?
#
loop_
_entity_poly.entity_id
_entity_poly.type
_entity_poly.pdbx_seq_one_letter_code
_entity_poly.pdbx_strand_id
1 'polypeptide(L)'
;IEMGFVRGDGDGTWRIGGAEVRDTTEGVVRAMWEAAGQPPLPSPFPVLKYEHVMARYGSDKPDLRFGLTIHDVAPSVFPDAYAALDLLVLPHYKGLKLSGRQIQALLVAKDGSRTDIEYFKAQVDAPGALAALLANKSRAVRSLNETTDVAALAAALQPCLAHANIYAGDAPLPRENRCDVFIVRRTLPASGGSTVLGDLRLRLVDALESQQAVRDQTPRIAWVTEFPLFTRDDEDKAELAGG
;
A
#
# COMPACT_ATOMS: atom_id res chain seq x y z
N ILE A 1 28.25 9.94 -1.74
CA ILE A 1 28.26 11.18 -2.52
C ILE A 1 27.66 12.24 -1.62
N GLU A 2 28.43 13.27 -1.32
CA GLU A 2 27.95 14.45 -0.58
C GLU A 2 27.68 15.56 -1.60
N MET A 3 26.49 16.14 -1.53
CA MET A 3 26.08 17.26 -2.38
C MET A 3 25.57 18.40 -1.50
N GLY A 4 26.28 19.53 -1.52
CA GLY A 4 25.87 20.73 -0.80
C GLY A 4 25.41 21.80 -1.77
N PHE A 5 24.12 21.85 -2.03
CA PHE A 5 23.52 22.94 -2.81
C PHE A 5 22.94 23.97 -1.86
N VAL A 6 23.66 25.06 -1.69
CA VAL A 6 23.23 26.20 -0.91
C VAL A 6 22.95 27.34 -1.87
N ARG A 7 21.75 27.85 -1.91
CA ARG A 7 21.35 28.99 -2.75
C ARG A 7 21.12 30.20 -1.86
N GLY A 8 21.85 31.29 -2.15
CA GLY A 8 21.60 32.58 -1.53
C GLY A 8 20.52 33.33 -2.35
N ASP A 9 19.44 33.76 -1.70
CA ASP A 9 18.36 34.48 -2.37
C ASP A 9 18.64 36.01 -2.50
N GLY A 10 19.87 36.47 -2.22
CA GLY A 10 20.26 37.87 -2.33
C GLY A 10 19.76 38.78 -1.19
N ASP A 11 18.91 38.27 -0.33
CA ASP A 11 18.36 38.94 0.88
C ASP A 11 19.06 38.49 2.18
N GLY A 12 20.12 37.65 2.05
CA GLY A 12 20.82 37.05 3.18
C GLY A 12 20.22 35.73 3.66
N THR A 13 19.16 35.23 3.02
CA THR A 13 18.63 33.91 3.30
C THR A 13 19.31 32.83 2.45
N TRP A 14 19.44 31.64 3.04
CA TRP A 14 20.09 30.48 2.41
C TRP A 14 19.09 29.35 2.35
N ARG A 15 18.89 28.77 1.17
CA ARG A 15 18.04 27.58 0.99
C ARG A 15 18.89 26.39 0.57
N ILE A 16 18.63 25.24 1.18
CA ILE A 16 19.16 23.97 0.68
C ILE A 16 18.27 23.53 -0.46
N GLY A 17 18.80 23.51 -1.67
CA GLY A 17 18.06 23.17 -2.88
C GLY A 17 17.78 21.67 -3.00
N GLY A 18 16.66 21.19 -2.44
CA GLY A 18 16.26 19.80 -2.63
C GLY A 18 15.91 19.46 -4.09
N ALA A 19 15.50 20.46 -4.89
CA ALA A 19 15.23 20.29 -6.32
C ALA A 19 16.52 20.05 -7.11
N GLU A 20 17.54 20.86 -6.89
CA GLU A 20 18.83 20.72 -7.57
C GLU A 20 19.52 19.39 -7.25
N VAL A 21 19.38 18.89 -6.01
CA VAL A 21 19.87 17.56 -5.64
C VAL A 21 19.14 16.48 -6.43
N ARG A 22 17.82 16.57 -6.53
CA ARG A 22 17.03 15.60 -7.32
C ARG A 22 17.43 15.65 -8.80
N ASP A 23 17.46 16.83 -9.40
CA ASP A 23 17.80 17.01 -10.83
C ASP A 23 19.18 16.44 -11.17
N THR A 24 20.18 16.71 -10.32
CA THR A 24 21.53 16.17 -10.49
C THR A 24 21.53 14.64 -10.36
N THR A 25 20.88 14.10 -9.33
CA THR A 25 20.80 12.66 -9.11
C THR A 25 20.05 11.95 -10.24
N GLU A 26 18.93 12.52 -10.71
CA GLU A 26 18.20 12.00 -11.86
C GLU A 26 19.05 12.00 -13.14
N GLY A 27 19.83 13.06 -13.37
CA GLY A 27 20.77 13.14 -14.49
C GLY A 27 21.81 12.01 -14.45
N VAL A 28 22.39 11.75 -13.28
CA VAL A 28 23.35 10.65 -13.09
C VAL A 28 22.70 9.30 -13.33
N VAL A 29 21.52 9.05 -12.73
CA VAL A 29 20.81 7.78 -12.90
C VAL A 29 20.45 7.53 -14.35
N ARG A 30 19.95 8.55 -15.07
CA ARG A 30 19.62 8.43 -16.50
C ARG A 30 20.86 8.14 -17.36
N ALA A 31 21.95 8.86 -17.12
CA ALA A 31 23.19 8.63 -17.86
C ALA A 31 23.76 7.22 -17.66
N MET A 32 23.73 6.72 -16.44
CA MET A 32 24.14 5.34 -16.14
C MET A 32 23.21 4.31 -16.80
N TRP A 33 21.90 4.57 -16.80
CA TRP A 33 20.89 3.70 -17.37
C TRP A 33 21.03 3.61 -18.91
N GLU A 34 21.22 4.76 -19.56
CA GLU A 34 21.48 4.86 -21.00
C GLU A 34 22.80 4.18 -21.39
N ALA A 35 23.88 4.41 -20.62
CA ALA A 35 25.16 3.75 -20.82
C ALA A 35 25.09 2.22 -20.70
N ALA A 36 24.13 1.70 -19.93
CA ALA A 36 23.82 0.28 -19.83
C ALA A 36 22.94 -0.24 -20.99
N GLY A 37 22.65 0.57 -22.02
CA GLY A 37 21.85 0.20 -23.19
C GLY A 37 20.37 0.00 -22.90
N GLN A 38 19.87 0.55 -21.80
CA GLN A 38 18.47 0.41 -21.39
C GLN A 38 17.58 1.48 -22.02
N PRO A 39 16.26 1.22 -22.19
CA PRO A 39 15.32 2.22 -22.69
C PRO A 39 15.29 3.48 -21.82
N PRO A 40 15.00 4.67 -22.38
CA PRO A 40 14.98 5.91 -21.62
C PRO A 40 14.04 5.88 -20.41
N LEU A 41 14.51 6.37 -19.27
CA LEU A 41 13.70 6.55 -18.07
C LEU A 41 12.82 7.81 -18.20
N PRO A 42 11.64 7.84 -17.54
CA PRO A 42 10.79 9.03 -17.51
C PRO A 42 11.53 10.22 -16.86
N SER A 43 11.12 11.44 -17.23
CA SER A 43 11.67 12.69 -16.71
C SER A 43 10.53 13.69 -16.48
N PRO A 44 10.44 14.33 -15.30
CA PRO A 44 11.16 13.99 -14.04
C PRO A 44 10.67 12.66 -13.44
N PHE A 45 11.41 12.12 -12.45
CA PHE A 45 10.89 11.00 -11.67
C PHE A 45 9.72 11.48 -10.78
N PRO A 46 8.65 10.68 -10.63
CA PRO A 46 7.57 11.01 -9.73
C PRO A 46 8.07 11.25 -8.30
N VAL A 47 7.50 12.26 -7.64
CA VAL A 47 7.79 12.58 -6.24
C VAL A 47 6.60 12.13 -5.38
N LEU A 48 6.83 11.23 -4.47
CA LEU A 48 5.82 10.68 -3.57
C LEU A 48 6.18 11.09 -2.14
N LYS A 49 5.18 11.44 -1.33
CA LYS A 49 5.37 11.69 0.10
C LYS A 49 5.45 10.38 0.87
N TYR A 50 6.31 10.32 1.89
CA TYR A 50 6.45 9.16 2.77
C TYR A 50 5.12 8.69 3.35
N GLU A 51 4.33 9.62 3.88
CA GLU A 51 3.00 9.32 4.42
C GLU A 51 2.10 8.61 3.39
N HIS A 52 2.09 9.10 2.15
CA HIS A 52 1.28 8.51 1.08
C HIS A 52 1.75 7.11 0.68
N VAL A 53 3.08 6.89 0.61
CA VAL A 53 3.56 5.56 0.23
C VAL A 53 3.33 4.54 1.34
N MET A 54 3.47 4.95 2.60
CA MET A 54 3.16 4.10 3.74
C MET A 54 1.66 3.77 3.82
N ALA A 55 0.79 4.76 3.65
CA ALA A 55 -0.66 4.54 3.68
C ALA A 55 -1.14 3.68 2.52
N ARG A 56 -0.62 3.91 1.30
CA ARG A 56 -1.15 3.30 0.07
C ARG A 56 -0.50 1.96 -0.30
N TYR A 57 0.77 1.79 0.03
CA TYR A 57 1.54 0.58 -0.35
C TYR A 57 2.04 -0.20 0.86
N GLY A 58 1.95 0.39 2.05
CA GLY A 58 2.42 -0.21 3.30
C GLY A 58 3.93 -0.43 3.33
N SER A 59 4.70 0.38 2.62
CA SER A 59 6.16 0.30 2.57
C SER A 59 6.78 1.64 2.23
N ASP A 60 7.92 1.94 2.82
CA ASP A 60 8.77 3.09 2.49
C ASP A 60 9.52 2.94 1.15
N LYS A 61 9.55 1.72 0.60
CA LYS A 61 10.14 1.35 -0.70
C LYS A 61 9.10 0.64 -1.56
N PRO A 62 8.06 1.37 -2.02
CA PRO A 62 6.93 0.75 -2.71
C PRO A 62 7.34 0.17 -4.06
N ASP A 63 6.96 -1.08 -4.34
CA ASP A 63 6.98 -1.60 -5.70
C ASP A 63 5.78 -1.02 -6.47
N LEU A 64 6.06 -0.13 -7.42
CA LEU A 64 5.08 0.59 -8.23
C LEU A 64 4.76 -0.13 -9.56
N ARG A 65 5.35 -1.28 -9.83
CA ARG A 65 5.19 -2.04 -11.07
C ARG A 65 3.87 -2.83 -11.12
N PHE A 66 3.10 -2.80 -10.05
CA PHE A 66 1.76 -3.40 -10.00
C PHE A 66 0.82 -2.53 -9.17
N GLY A 67 -0.47 -2.75 -9.32
CA GLY A 67 -1.52 -2.08 -8.56
C GLY A 67 -1.60 -2.59 -7.12
N LEU A 68 -2.80 -2.92 -6.66
CA LEU A 68 -3.05 -3.49 -5.35
C LEU A 68 -2.73 -2.50 -4.22
N THR A 69 -3.57 -1.49 -4.05
CA THR A 69 -3.38 -0.44 -3.04
C THR A 69 -4.15 -0.73 -1.76
N ILE A 70 -3.58 -0.29 -0.65
CA ILE A 70 -4.21 -0.30 0.67
C ILE A 70 -5.11 0.94 0.80
N HIS A 71 -6.25 0.78 1.47
CA HIS A 71 -7.23 1.83 1.74
C HIS A 71 -7.53 1.87 3.23
N ASP A 72 -7.44 3.03 3.85
CA ASP A 72 -7.99 3.24 5.20
C ASP A 72 -9.46 3.65 5.08
N VAL A 73 -10.34 2.80 5.54
CA VAL A 73 -11.80 3.05 5.50
C VAL A 73 -12.36 3.56 6.84
N ALA A 74 -11.54 3.61 7.89
CA ALA A 74 -11.99 4.05 9.21
C ALA A 74 -12.48 5.51 9.23
N PRO A 75 -11.80 6.50 8.63
CA PRO A 75 -12.23 7.91 8.68
C PRO A 75 -13.64 8.14 8.12
N SER A 76 -14.07 7.33 7.16
CA SER A 76 -15.39 7.45 6.54
C SER A 76 -16.52 6.83 7.37
N VAL A 77 -16.20 5.93 8.29
CA VAL A 77 -17.19 5.13 9.04
C VAL A 77 -17.11 5.40 10.54
N PHE A 78 -15.91 5.67 11.03
CA PHE A 78 -15.59 5.84 12.45
C PHE A 78 -14.76 7.12 12.64
N PRO A 79 -15.35 8.32 12.44
CA PRO A 79 -14.61 9.59 12.43
C PRO A 79 -13.90 9.89 13.76
N ASP A 80 -14.41 9.35 14.88
CA ASP A 80 -13.84 9.53 16.22
C ASP A 80 -12.85 8.43 16.61
N ALA A 81 -12.59 7.45 15.74
CA ALA A 81 -11.67 6.36 16.05
C ALA A 81 -10.21 6.80 15.90
N TYR A 82 -9.41 6.57 16.96
CA TYR A 82 -7.96 6.78 16.92
C TYR A 82 -7.21 5.60 16.27
N ALA A 83 -7.86 4.87 15.39
CA ALA A 83 -7.29 3.71 14.72
C ALA A 83 -7.69 3.70 13.25
N ALA A 84 -6.77 3.24 12.40
CA ALA A 84 -7.05 2.97 10.99
C ALA A 84 -7.68 1.59 10.81
N LEU A 85 -8.49 1.45 9.78
CA LEU A 85 -9.01 0.18 9.29
C LEU A 85 -8.49 -0.04 7.88
N ASP A 86 -7.31 -0.63 7.80
CA ASP A 86 -6.62 -0.85 6.54
C ASP A 86 -7.23 -2.03 5.79
N LEU A 87 -7.56 -1.80 4.53
CA LEU A 87 -8.21 -2.74 3.62
C LEU A 87 -7.35 -2.95 2.37
N LEU A 88 -7.18 -4.20 1.97
CA LEU A 88 -6.58 -4.59 0.70
C LEU A 88 -7.56 -5.49 -0.05
N VAL A 89 -7.83 -5.17 -1.31
CA VAL A 89 -8.75 -5.94 -2.17
C VAL A 89 -7.97 -6.59 -3.30
N LEU A 90 -7.96 -7.92 -3.35
CA LEU A 90 -7.39 -8.70 -4.44
C LEU A 90 -8.51 -9.14 -5.39
N PRO A 91 -8.68 -8.48 -6.55
CA PRO A 91 -9.67 -8.90 -7.53
C PRO A 91 -9.26 -10.21 -8.21
N HIS A 92 -10.23 -11.04 -8.55
CA HIS A 92 -10.00 -12.21 -9.37
C HIS A 92 -10.08 -11.84 -10.85
N TYR A 93 -9.24 -12.49 -11.65
CA TYR A 93 -9.26 -12.40 -13.11
C TYR A 93 -9.43 -13.81 -13.69
N LYS A 94 -9.95 -13.90 -14.91
CA LYS A 94 -10.15 -15.18 -15.58
C LYS A 94 -8.82 -15.95 -15.71
N GLY A 95 -8.73 -17.06 -15.00
CA GLY A 95 -7.53 -17.89 -14.98
C GLY A 95 -6.42 -17.44 -14.01
N LEU A 96 -6.57 -16.32 -13.32
CA LEU A 96 -5.58 -15.81 -12.38
C LEU A 96 -6.22 -15.53 -11.00
N LYS A 97 -6.01 -16.43 -10.07
CA LYS A 97 -6.51 -16.35 -8.69
C LYS A 97 -5.73 -17.28 -7.78
N LEU A 98 -5.75 -16.97 -6.49
CA LEU A 98 -5.19 -17.85 -5.46
C LEU A 98 -6.29 -18.75 -4.88
N SER A 99 -5.93 -19.97 -4.56
CA SER A 99 -6.79 -20.87 -3.77
C SER A 99 -6.82 -20.41 -2.30
N GLY A 100 -7.89 -20.75 -1.59
CA GLY A 100 -8.00 -20.43 -0.16
C GLY A 100 -6.83 -20.99 0.67
N ARG A 101 -6.29 -22.16 0.30
CA ARG A 101 -5.11 -22.74 0.97
C ARG A 101 -3.84 -21.90 0.75
N GLN A 102 -3.62 -21.39 -0.46
CA GLN A 102 -2.50 -20.49 -0.75
C GLN A 102 -2.64 -19.19 0.05
N ILE A 103 -3.84 -18.59 0.06
CA ILE A 103 -4.11 -17.39 0.86
C ILE A 103 -3.83 -17.64 2.34
N GLN A 104 -4.33 -18.73 2.93
CA GLN A 104 -4.09 -19.05 4.34
C GLN A 104 -2.59 -19.21 4.66
N ALA A 105 -1.80 -19.76 3.75
CA ALA A 105 -0.35 -19.85 3.90
C ALA A 105 0.33 -18.47 3.86
N LEU A 106 -0.24 -17.51 3.10
CA LEU A 106 0.28 -16.15 3.02
C LEU A 106 -0.10 -15.29 4.25
N LEU A 107 -1.09 -15.67 5.05
CA LEU A 107 -1.47 -14.98 6.28
C LEU A 107 -0.59 -15.34 7.51
N VAL A 108 0.40 -16.17 7.31
CA VAL A 108 1.41 -16.48 8.32
C VAL A 108 2.63 -15.58 8.09
N ALA A 109 3.11 -14.90 9.11
CA ALA A 109 4.30 -14.07 9.02
C ALA A 109 5.58 -14.88 8.75
N LYS A 110 6.68 -14.22 8.40
CA LYS A 110 7.96 -14.91 8.09
C LYS A 110 8.52 -15.70 9.27
N ASP A 111 8.23 -15.28 10.49
CA ASP A 111 8.62 -15.97 11.73
C ASP A 111 7.70 -17.14 12.11
N GLY A 112 6.67 -17.41 11.32
CA GLY A 112 5.69 -18.45 11.57
C GLY A 112 4.52 -18.03 12.45
N SER A 113 4.49 -16.79 12.97
CA SER A 113 3.36 -16.27 13.73
C SER A 113 2.15 -16.00 12.81
N ARG A 114 0.94 -16.03 13.39
CA ARG A 114 -0.27 -15.60 12.67
C ARG A 114 -0.35 -14.09 12.68
N THR A 115 -0.61 -13.52 11.52
CA THR A 115 -0.90 -12.09 11.40
C THR A 115 -2.32 -11.78 11.89
N ASP A 116 -2.57 -10.55 12.32
CA ASP A 116 -3.92 -10.08 12.70
C ASP A 116 -4.79 -9.74 11.48
N ILE A 117 -4.33 -10.06 10.29
CA ILE A 117 -5.08 -9.85 9.05
C ILE A 117 -6.27 -10.81 9.02
N GLU A 118 -7.45 -10.25 8.89
CA GLU A 118 -8.67 -11.00 8.64
C GLU A 118 -8.93 -11.12 7.14
N TYR A 119 -9.40 -12.27 6.69
CA TYR A 119 -9.64 -12.60 5.30
C TYR A 119 -11.09 -12.93 5.03
N PHE A 120 -11.67 -12.31 4.00
CA PHE A 120 -13.04 -12.52 3.55
C PHE A 120 -13.10 -12.65 2.04
N LYS A 121 -14.05 -13.46 1.57
CA LYS A 121 -14.45 -13.51 0.16
C LYS A 121 -15.61 -12.56 -0.09
N ALA A 122 -15.54 -11.81 -1.20
CA ALA A 122 -16.59 -10.86 -1.54
C ALA A 122 -16.90 -10.86 -3.04
N GLN A 123 -17.99 -10.19 -3.39
CA GLN A 123 -18.34 -9.81 -4.75
C GLN A 123 -18.10 -8.33 -4.94
N VAL A 124 -17.58 -7.96 -6.10
CA VAL A 124 -17.20 -6.58 -6.41
C VAL A 124 -18.41 -5.65 -6.46
N ASP A 125 -19.55 -6.15 -6.95
CA ASP A 125 -20.80 -5.41 -7.09
C ASP A 125 -21.71 -5.46 -5.86
N ALA A 126 -21.26 -6.06 -4.75
CA ALA A 126 -22.06 -6.24 -3.54
C ALA A 126 -21.40 -5.64 -2.28
N PRO A 127 -21.08 -4.31 -2.26
CA PRO A 127 -20.44 -3.68 -1.10
C PRO A 127 -21.31 -3.76 0.17
N GLY A 128 -22.63 -3.71 0.06
CA GLY A 128 -23.56 -3.86 1.19
C GLY A 128 -23.49 -5.25 1.84
N ALA A 129 -23.37 -6.32 1.04
CA ALA A 129 -23.21 -7.67 1.57
C ALA A 129 -21.89 -7.84 2.30
N LEU A 130 -20.78 -7.26 1.77
CA LEU A 130 -19.49 -7.25 2.43
C LEU A 130 -19.57 -6.44 3.73
N ALA A 131 -20.17 -5.25 3.72
CA ALA A 131 -20.28 -4.40 4.91
C ALA A 131 -21.04 -5.12 6.04
N ALA A 132 -22.18 -5.77 5.73
CA ALA A 132 -22.93 -6.57 6.68
C ALA A 132 -22.13 -7.77 7.22
N LEU A 133 -21.35 -8.42 6.36
CA LEU A 133 -20.45 -9.51 6.76
C LEU A 133 -19.36 -9.02 7.72
N LEU A 134 -18.70 -7.89 7.41
CA LEU A 134 -17.64 -7.31 8.23
C LEU A 134 -18.18 -6.82 9.57
N ALA A 135 -19.29 -6.11 9.59
CA ALA A 135 -19.94 -5.65 10.83
C ALA A 135 -20.26 -6.83 11.77
N ASN A 136 -20.62 -7.97 11.21
CA ASN A 136 -21.02 -9.15 11.97
C ASN A 136 -19.83 -10.03 12.40
N LYS A 137 -18.82 -10.19 11.55
CA LYS A 137 -17.76 -11.21 11.73
C LYS A 137 -16.36 -10.65 11.94
N SER A 138 -16.06 -9.43 11.44
CA SER A 138 -14.73 -8.86 11.58
C SER A 138 -14.48 -8.38 13.01
N ARG A 139 -13.43 -8.87 13.63
CA ARG A 139 -12.96 -8.38 14.94
C ARG A 139 -12.41 -6.96 14.81
N ALA A 140 -11.69 -6.70 13.70
CA ALA A 140 -11.13 -5.39 13.41
C ALA A 140 -12.22 -4.31 13.37
N VAL A 141 -13.32 -4.55 12.65
CA VAL A 141 -14.46 -3.63 12.55
C VAL A 141 -15.15 -3.46 13.91
N ARG A 142 -15.52 -4.56 14.56
CA ARG A 142 -16.23 -4.53 15.85
C ARG A 142 -15.43 -3.89 16.98
N SER A 143 -14.12 -3.92 16.90
CA SER A 143 -13.26 -3.28 17.91
C SER A 143 -13.17 -1.76 17.76
N LEU A 144 -13.68 -1.17 16.68
CA LEU A 144 -13.74 0.27 16.48
C LEU A 144 -15.02 0.89 17.03
N ASN A 145 -16.14 0.18 16.93
CA ASN A 145 -17.41 0.60 17.51
C ASN A 145 -18.31 -0.63 17.75
N GLU A 146 -19.09 -0.63 18.82
CA GLU A 146 -20.07 -1.70 19.14
C GLU A 146 -21.19 -1.76 18.10
N THR A 147 -21.59 -0.63 17.53
CA THR A 147 -22.60 -0.51 16.48
C THR A 147 -22.01 0.12 15.22
N THR A 148 -21.80 -0.69 14.21
CA THR A 148 -21.29 -0.22 12.91
C THR A 148 -22.44 0.21 12.02
N ASP A 149 -22.38 1.45 11.49
CA ASP A 149 -23.27 1.86 10.40
C ASP A 149 -22.90 1.09 9.11
N VAL A 150 -23.70 0.07 8.81
CA VAL A 150 -23.49 -0.80 7.65
C VAL A 150 -23.62 -0.03 6.34
N ALA A 151 -24.46 0.99 6.27
CA ALA A 151 -24.62 1.79 5.05
C ALA A 151 -23.39 2.68 4.81
N ALA A 152 -22.88 3.34 5.85
CA ALA A 152 -21.65 4.11 5.76
C ALA A 152 -20.45 3.22 5.40
N LEU A 153 -20.34 2.03 6.00
CA LEU A 153 -19.30 1.07 5.66
C LEU A 153 -19.43 0.58 4.21
N ALA A 154 -20.62 0.30 3.73
CA ALA A 154 -20.85 -0.09 2.32
C ALA A 154 -20.44 1.01 1.35
N ALA A 155 -20.75 2.28 1.66
CA ALA A 155 -20.34 3.43 0.86
C ALA A 155 -18.80 3.60 0.82
N ALA A 156 -18.13 3.38 1.94
CA ALA A 156 -16.66 3.42 2.01
C ALA A 156 -15.99 2.26 1.24
N LEU A 157 -16.59 1.08 1.25
CA LEU A 157 -16.08 -0.12 0.56
C LEU A 157 -16.28 -0.07 -0.96
N GLN A 158 -17.33 0.61 -1.44
CA GLN A 158 -17.69 0.65 -2.86
C GLN A 158 -16.53 1.09 -3.76
N PRO A 159 -15.84 2.23 -3.55
CA PRO A 159 -14.71 2.62 -4.39
C PRO A 159 -13.54 1.64 -4.28
N CYS A 160 -13.29 1.06 -3.09
CA CYS A 160 -12.22 0.09 -2.91
C CYS A 160 -12.43 -1.16 -3.76
N LEU A 161 -13.66 -1.67 -3.79
CA LEU A 161 -14.04 -2.82 -4.62
C LEU A 161 -14.03 -2.49 -6.11
N ALA A 162 -14.60 -1.34 -6.49
CA ALA A 162 -14.75 -0.94 -7.89
C ALA A 162 -13.39 -0.72 -8.57
N HIS A 163 -12.44 -0.06 -7.89
CA HIS A 163 -11.15 0.35 -8.44
C HIS A 163 -10.00 -0.62 -8.13
N ALA A 164 -10.27 -1.73 -7.40
CA ALA A 164 -9.22 -2.70 -7.11
C ALA A 164 -8.62 -3.26 -8.41
N ASN A 165 -7.31 -3.21 -8.53
CA ASN A 165 -6.57 -3.70 -9.69
C ASN A 165 -5.23 -4.26 -9.22
N ILE A 166 -4.80 -5.41 -9.78
CA ILE A 166 -3.47 -5.96 -9.51
C ILE A 166 -2.42 -5.44 -10.51
N TYR A 167 -2.82 -4.92 -11.65
CA TYR A 167 -1.93 -4.37 -12.66
C TYR A 167 -1.69 -2.87 -12.44
N ALA A 168 -0.53 -2.38 -12.83
CA ALA A 168 -0.20 -0.96 -12.72
C ALA A 168 -0.96 -0.08 -13.75
N GLY A 169 -1.50 -0.68 -14.79
CA GLY A 169 -2.28 -0.08 -15.87
C GLY A 169 -3.52 -0.90 -16.17
N ASP A 170 -3.90 -0.93 -17.45
CA ASP A 170 -5.03 -1.72 -17.91
C ASP A 170 -4.79 -3.21 -17.70
N ALA A 171 -5.83 -3.89 -17.22
CA ALA A 171 -5.76 -5.30 -16.95
C ALA A 171 -5.79 -6.09 -18.27
N PRO A 172 -4.80 -6.99 -18.51
CA PRO A 172 -4.78 -7.81 -19.71
C PRO A 172 -5.80 -8.96 -19.69
N LEU A 173 -6.37 -9.25 -18.52
CA LEU A 173 -7.35 -10.32 -18.34
C LEU A 173 -8.71 -9.76 -17.91
N PRO A 174 -9.81 -10.39 -18.34
CA PRO A 174 -11.15 -10.03 -17.85
C PRO A 174 -11.27 -10.23 -16.34
N ARG A 175 -11.76 -9.20 -15.65
CA ARG A 175 -12.03 -9.24 -14.21
C ARG A 175 -13.30 -10.04 -13.93
N GLU A 176 -13.24 -10.89 -12.89
CA GLU A 176 -14.40 -11.60 -12.37
C GLU A 176 -15.15 -10.73 -11.34
N ASN A 177 -16.43 -11.04 -11.09
CA ASN A 177 -17.21 -10.41 -10.01
C ASN A 177 -16.87 -11.02 -8.63
N ARG A 178 -15.63 -11.36 -8.42
CA ARG A 178 -15.13 -11.95 -7.16
C ARG A 178 -13.82 -11.28 -6.76
N CYS A 179 -13.64 -11.16 -5.45
CA CYS A 179 -12.39 -10.68 -4.87
C CYS A 179 -12.15 -11.33 -3.51
N ASP A 180 -10.91 -11.30 -3.10
CA ASP A 180 -10.45 -11.60 -1.75
C ASP A 180 -10.18 -10.27 -1.03
N VAL A 181 -10.68 -10.14 0.19
CA VAL A 181 -10.58 -8.92 1.00
C VAL A 181 -9.78 -9.22 2.25
N PHE A 182 -8.77 -8.43 2.49
CA PHE A 182 -7.90 -8.50 3.66
C PHE A 182 -8.08 -7.22 4.47
N ILE A 183 -8.29 -7.36 5.76
CA ILE A 183 -8.56 -6.23 6.64
C ILE A 183 -7.75 -6.37 7.93
N VAL A 184 -7.23 -5.27 8.41
CA VAL A 184 -6.52 -5.19 9.69
C VAL A 184 -6.80 -3.85 10.37
N ARG A 185 -6.96 -3.87 11.69
CA ARG A 185 -6.97 -2.66 12.49
C ARG A 185 -5.54 -2.25 12.78
N ARG A 186 -5.25 -0.97 12.60
CA ARG A 186 -3.94 -0.38 12.94
C ARG A 186 -4.16 0.77 13.93
N THR A 187 -3.52 0.66 15.08
CA THR A 187 -3.63 1.64 16.19
C THR A 187 -2.58 2.74 16.13
N LEU A 188 -1.51 2.53 15.37
CA LEU A 188 -0.43 3.50 15.20
C LEU A 188 -0.35 3.96 13.72
N PRO A 189 0.15 5.17 13.46
CA PRO A 189 0.47 5.58 12.10
C PRO A 189 1.40 4.57 11.42
N ALA A 190 1.17 4.32 10.14
CA ALA A 190 2.06 3.48 9.35
C ALA A 190 3.46 4.11 9.33
N SER A 191 4.45 3.42 9.85
CA SER A 191 5.83 3.91 9.97
C SER A 191 6.82 2.74 9.91
N GLY A 192 8.10 3.07 9.74
CA GLY A 192 9.14 2.07 9.57
C GLY A 192 9.23 1.56 8.14
N GLY A 193 9.82 0.40 7.92
CA GLY A 193 10.09 -0.16 6.60
C GLY A 193 8.85 -0.69 5.87
N SER A 194 7.97 -1.44 6.58
CA SER A 194 6.75 -1.99 6.01
C SER A 194 5.67 -2.23 7.05
N THR A 195 4.42 -2.32 6.59
CA THR A 195 3.27 -2.74 7.38
C THR A 195 2.91 -4.20 7.06
N VAL A 196 2.11 -4.81 7.91
CA VAL A 196 1.67 -6.21 7.74
C VAL A 196 0.91 -6.41 6.41
N LEU A 197 0.06 -5.42 6.00
CA LEU A 197 -0.60 -5.45 4.68
C LEU A 197 0.36 -5.12 3.54
N GLY A 198 1.38 -4.29 3.76
CA GLY A 198 2.43 -4.02 2.78
C GLY A 198 3.21 -5.29 2.44
N ASP A 199 3.59 -6.06 3.44
CA ASP A 199 4.26 -7.36 3.25
C ASP A 199 3.33 -8.38 2.56
N LEU A 200 2.06 -8.43 2.96
CA LEU A 200 1.07 -9.31 2.31
C LEU A 200 0.88 -8.93 0.83
N ARG A 201 0.82 -7.63 0.53
CA ARG A 201 0.69 -7.09 -0.84
C ARG A 201 1.77 -7.66 -1.78
N LEU A 202 3.04 -7.67 -1.36
CA LEU A 202 4.14 -8.24 -2.14
C LEU A 202 3.99 -9.75 -2.30
N ARG A 203 3.71 -10.47 -1.22
CA ARG A 203 3.57 -11.93 -1.19
C ARG A 203 2.39 -12.42 -2.05
N LEU A 204 1.30 -11.68 -2.12
CA LEU A 204 0.16 -12.00 -2.99
C LEU A 204 0.56 -11.92 -4.47
N VAL A 205 1.28 -10.87 -4.85
CA VAL A 205 1.75 -10.71 -6.24
C VAL A 205 2.80 -11.76 -6.58
N ASP A 206 3.76 -12.04 -5.71
CA ASP A 206 4.74 -13.11 -5.92
C ASP A 206 4.07 -14.48 -6.15
N ALA A 207 3.03 -14.77 -5.38
CA ALA A 207 2.27 -16.02 -5.54
C ALA A 207 1.48 -16.07 -6.86
N LEU A 208 0.94 -14.93 -7.33
CA LEU A 208 0.23 -14.85 -8.61
C LEU A 208 1.18 -14.93 -9.80
N GLU A 209 2.38 -14.38 -9.71
CA GLU A 209 3.39 -14.40 -10.78
C GLU A 209 3.87 -15.81 -11.13
N SER A 210 3.68 -16.77 -10.23
CA SER A 210 3.88 -18.19 -10.54
C SER A 210 2.89 -18.73 -11.59
N GLN A 211 1.76 -18.03 -11.81
CA GLN A 211 0.71 -18.38 -12.77
C GLN A 211 0.81 -17.52 -14.02
N GLN A 212 0.99 -16.22 -13.86
CA GLN A 212 1.08 -15.23 -14.95
C GLN A 212 1.77 -13.97 -14.46
N ALA A 213 2.52 -13.31 -15.36
CA ALA A 213 3.18 -12.04 -15.07
C ALA A 213 2.14 -10.97 -14.67
N VAL A 214 2.36 -10.35 -13.52
CA VAL A 214 1.53 -9.28 -12.95
C VAL A 214 2.28 -7.97 -12.97
N ARG A 215 3.59 -7.99 -12.62
CA ARG A 215 4.43 -6.79 -12.58
C ARG A 215 4.72 -6.27 -13.99
N ASP A 216 4.58 -4.97 -14.16
CA ASP A 216 5.13 -4.27 -15.33
C ASP A 216 6.66 -4.47 -15.34
N GLN A 217 7.19 -4.87 -16.48
CA GLN A 217 8.64 -5.07 -16.64
C GLN A 217 9.39 -3.73 -16.79
N THR A 218 8.67 -2.64 -17.01
CA THR A 218 9.26 -1.30 -17.09
C THR A 218 9.71 -0.84 -15.69
N PRO A 219 10.96 -0.42 -15.52
CA PRO A 219 11.43 0.13 -14.25
C PRO A 219 10.60 1.34 -13.81
N ARG A 220 10.21 1.33 -12.54
CA ARG A 220 9.45 2.42 -11.91
C ARG A 220 10.30 3.07 -10.84
N ILE A 221 10.96 4.19 -11.19
CA ILE A 221 11.79 4.96 -10.28
C ILE A 221 10.97 6.13 -9.77
N ALA A 222 11.02 6.39 -8.48
CA ALA A 222 10.34 7.50 -7.85
C ALA A 222 11.18 8.05 -6.68
N TRP A 223 10.96 9.31 -6.35
CA TRP A 223 11.43 9.91 -5.12
C TRP A 223 10.42 9.67 -4.00
N VAL A 224 10.90 9.30 -2.82
CA VAL A 224 10.10 9.36 -1.60
C VAL A 224 10.68 10.49 -0.74
N THR A 225 9.84 11.48 -0.48
CA THR A 225 10.20 12.71 0.26
C THR A 225 9.43 12.81 1.57
N GLU A 226 9.76 13.80 2.39
CA GLU A 226 9.14 14.03 3.69
C GLU A 226 9.30 12.81 4.62
N PHE A 227 10.45 12.14 4.51
CA PHE A 227 10.80 11.04 5.41
C PHE A 227 10.90 11.57 6.85
N PRO A 228 10.33 10.88 7.85
CA PRO A 228 10.49 11.29 9.23
C PRO A 228 11.96 11.19 9.65
N LEU A 229 12.47 12.26 10.27
CA LEU A 229 13.84 12.27 10.77
C LEU A 229 14.04 11.29 11.92
N PHE A 230 12.99 11.09 12.71
CA PHE A 230 12.95 10.13 13.82
C PHE A 230 11.79 9.17 13.62
N THR A 231 12.02 7.90 13.84
CA THR A 231 11.01 6.84 13.91
C THR A 231 11.01 6.24 15.30
N ARG A 232 9.85 5.72 15.72
CA ARG A 232 9.78 4.98 16.99
C ARG A 232 10.60 3.71 16.90
N ASP A 233 11.25 3.34 18.00
CA ASP A 233 11.94 2.07 18.14
C ASP A 233 10.92 0.91 18.07
N ASP A 234 11.40 -0.28 17.72
CA ASP A 234 10.55 -1.47 17.61
C ASP A 234 10.06 -1.93 18.97
N GLU A 235 10.82 -1.68 20.06
CA GLU A 235 10.38 -1.92 21.44
C GLU A 235 9.22 -1.00 21.82
N ASP A 236 9.30 0.30 21.52
CA ASP A 236 8.20 1.26 21.77
C ASP A 236 6.93 0.91 20.97
N LYS A 237 7.09 0.36 19.75
CA LYS A 237 5.97 -0.10 18.94
C LYS A 237 5.28 -1.31 19.54
N ALA A 238 6.03 -2.23 20.14
CA ALA A 238 5.50 -3.43 20.78
C ALA A 238 4.73 -3.10 22.07
N GLU A 239 5.22 -2.18 22.89
CA GLU A 239 4.54 -1.75 24.11
C GLU A 239 3.20 -1.05 23.82
N LEU A 240 3.14 -0.21 22.77
CA LEU A 240 1.92 0.51 22.39
C LEU A 240 0.89 -0.36 21.65
N ALA A 241 1.31 -1.49 21.08
CA ALA A 241 0.42 -2.45 20.43
C ALA A 241 -0.21 -3.44 21.41
N GLY A 242 0.34 -3.57 22.64
CA GLY A 242 -0.09 -4.52 23.66
C GLY A 242 -0.98 -3.93 24.77
N GLY A 243 -1.37 -2.65 24.66
CA GLY A 243 -2.23 -1.95 25.62
C GLY A 243 -3.70 -1.92 25.23
#